data_894ea478fb05ee2a9fee9fdcee858996
#
_entry.id   894ea478fb05ee2a9fee9fdcee858996
#
_cell.length_a   1.000
_cell.length_b   1.000
_cell.length_c   1.000
_cell.angle_alpha   90.00
_cell.angle_beta   90.00
_cell.angle_gamma   90.00
#
_symmetry.space_group_name_H-M   'P 1'
#
loop_
_entity.id
_entity.type
_entity.pdbx_description
1 polymer ?
#
loop_
_entity_poly.entity_id
_entity_poly.type
_entity_poly.pdbx_seq_one_letter_code
_entity_poly.pdbx_strand_id
1 'polypeptide(L)'
;MAKPNTYVLLKNAEKEIRQLRYDMELMKGFTLRQCLDMTMIALNEEFNFGPERNKRFESVFWQTFLEYAEMCVEDGQDDKEIAYTKGKLDRRLRIACGEDYPEFDERYAEKNLYRRCQLETKEEG
;
A
#
# COMPACT_ATOMS: atom_id res chain seq x y z
N MET A 1 -2.58 -39.14 -26.31
CA MET A 1 -3.24 -38.00 -25.67
C MET A 1 -3.19 -36.77 -26.56
N ALA A 2 -4.33 -36.20 -26.84
CA ALA A 2 -4.39 -34.97 -27.60
C ALA A 2 -3.83 -33.82 -26.75
N LYS A 3 -2.94 -33.04 -27.31
CA LYS A 3 -2.47 -31.80 -26.66
C LYS A 3 -3.62 -30.81 -26.61
N PRO A 4 -3.82 -30.07 -25.48
CA PRO A 4 -4.79 -28.98 -25.46
C PRO A 4 -4.50 -28.01 -26.61
N ASN A 5 -5.48 -27.53 -27.31
CA ASN A 5 -5.25 -26.55 -28.35
C ASN A 5 -4.87 -25.19 -27.73
N THR A 6 -4.23 -24.35 -28.51
CA THR A 6 -3.75 -23.02 -28.07
C THR A 6 -4.88 -22.15 -27.52
N TYR A 7 -6.07 -22.26 -28.08
CA TYR A 7 -7.24 -21.51 -27.63
C TYR A 7 -7.63 -21.87 -26.18
N VAL A 8 -7.66 -23.16 -25.85
CA VAL A 8 -8.00 -23.62 -24.50
C VAL A 8 -6.95 -23.17 -23.50
N LEU A 9 -5.65 -23.28 -23.86
CA LEU A 9 -4.57 -22.81 -23.00
C LEU A 9 -4.66 -21.31 -22.74
N LEU A 10 -4.95 -20.52 -23.79
CA LEU A 10 -5.10 -19.08 -23.66
C LEU A 10 -6.28 -18.72 -22.74
N LYS A 11 -7.42 -19.38 -22.91
CA LYS A 11 -8.60 -19.15 -22.06
C LYS A 11 -8.32 -19.47 -20.60
N ASN A 12 -7.61 -20.56 -20.34
CA ASN A 12 -7.23 -20.93 -18.97
C ASN A 12 -6.27 -19.93 -18.36
N ALA A 13 -5.30 -19.46 -19.15
CA ALA A 13 -4.36 -18.42 -18.69
C ALA A 13 -5.07 -17.11 -18.38
N GLU A 14 -6.00 -16.68 -19.24
CA GLU A 14 -6.79 -15.47 -19.00
C GLU A 14 -7.62 -15.57 -17.72
N LYS A 15 -8.21 -16.74 -17.47
CA LYS A 15 -8.99 -17.00 -16.27
C LYS A 15 -8.12 -16.90 -15.01
N GLU A 16 -6.93 -17.50 -15.04
CA GLU A 16 -5.96 -17.42 -13.94
C GLU A 16 -5.52 -15.98 -13.67
N ILE A 17 -5.25 -15.22 -14.72
CA ILE A 17 -4.84 -13.81 -14.59
C ILE A 17 -5.95 -13.00 -13.91
N ARG A 18 -7.20 -13.17 -14.33
CA ARG A 18 -8.32 -12.48 -13.71
C ARG A 18 -8.47 -12.85 -12.23
N GLN A 19 -8.32 -14.13 -11.89
CA GLN A 19 -8.40 -14.59 -10.50
C GLN A 19 -7.27 -14.01 -9.65
N LEU A 20 -6.04 -14.01 -10.16
CA LEU A 20 -4.90 -13.43 -9.46
C LEU A 20 -5.07 -11.93 -9.23
N ARG A 21 -5.56 -11.20 -10.22
CA ARG A 21 -5.84 -9.77 -10.08
C ARG A 21 -6.90 -9.50 -9.01
N TYR A 22 -7.96 -10.29 -8.99
CA TYR A 22 -9.00 -10.19 -7.98
C TYR A 22 -8.43 -10.45 -6.57
N ASP A 23 -7.63 -11.51 -6.43
CA ASP A 23 -6.99 -11.86 -5.16
C ASP A 23 -6.05 -10.75 -4.69
N MET A 24 -5.28 -10.15 -5.60
CA MET A 24 -4.41 -9.03 -5.29
C MET A 24 -5.19 -7.82 -4.76
N GLU A 25 -6.31 -7.47 -5.39
CA GLU A 25 -7.13 -6.35 -4.95
C GLU A 25 -7.72 -6.60 -3.55
N LEU A 26 -8.17 -7.83 -3.28
CA LEU A 26 -8.64 -8.20 -1.95
C LEU A 26 -7.53 -8.08 -0.91
N MET A 27 -6.32 -8.54 -1.24
CA MET A 27 -5.17 -8.46 -0.34
C MET A 27 -4.77 -7.02 -0.05
N LYS A 28 -4.79 -6.15 -1.06
CA LYS A 28 -4.50 -4.71 -0.86
C LYS A 28 -5.49 -4.09 0.12
N GLY A 29 -6.78 -4.33 -0.08
CA GLY A 29 -7.81 -3.80 0.80
C GLY A 29 -7.70 -4.34 2.22
N PHE A 30 -7.43 -5.62 2.35
CA PHE A 30 -7.25 -6.28 3.64
C PHE A 30 -6.03 -5.69 4.40
N THR A 31 -4.91 -5.57 3.71
CA THR A 31 -3.67 -5.01 4.28
C THR A 31 -3.86 -3.57 4.72
N LEU A 32 -4.53 -2.76 3.88
CA LEU A 32 -4.81 -1.37 4.19
C LEU A 32 -5.70 -1.24 5.43
N ARG A 33 -6.73 -2.08 5.53
CA ARG A 33 -7.61 -2.09 6.70
C ARG A 33 -6.84 -2.48 7.96
N GLN A 34 -5.97 -3.48 7.89
CA GLN A 34 -5.14 -3.88 9.02
C GLN A 34 -4.21 -2.75 9.47
N CYS A 35 -3.60 -2.03 8.52
CA CYS A 35 -2.76 -0.87 8.83
C CYS A 35 -3.57 0.20 9.56
N LEU A 36 -4.78 0.48 9.09
CA LEU A 36 -5.65 1.46 9.73
C LEU A 36 -6.00 1.03 11.16
N ASP A 37 -6.37 -0.24 11.35
CA ASP A 37 -6.72 -0.77 12.68
C ASP A 37 -5.54 -0.64 13.65
N MET A 38 -4.34 -1.04 13.23
CA MET A 38 -3.13 -0.93 14.06
C MET A 38 -2.78 0.51 14.36
N THR A 39 -2.97 1.41 13.41
CA THR A 39 -2.72 2.84 13.61
C THR A 39 -3.67 3.42 14.65
N MET A 40 -4.96 3.08 14.59
CA MET A 40 -5.93 3.54 15.58
C MET A 40 -5.61 3.04 16.99
N ILE A 41 -5.16 1.79 17.11
CA ILE A 41 -4.70 1.23 18.39
C ILE A 41 -3.50 2.02 18.92
N ALA A 42 -2.51 2.26 18.07
CA ALA A 42 -1.31 3.04 18.43
C ALA A 42 -1.66 4.47 18.85
N LEU A 43 -2.58 5.11 18.15
CA LEU A 43 -3.05 6.46 18.49
C LEU A 43 -3.73 6.49 19.86
N ASN A 44 -4.48 5.46 20.18
CA ASN A 44 -5.09 5.35 21.51
C ASN A 44 -4.03 5.15 22.60
N GLU A 45 -3.10 4.22 22.39
CA GLU A 45 -2.10 3.87 23.40
C GLU A 45 -1.11 4.99 23.68
N GLU A 46 -0.62 5.68 22.65
CA GLU A 46 0.45 6.66 22.78
C GLU A 46 -0.04 8.11 22.84
N PHE A 47 -1.15 8.41 22.18
CA PHE A 47 -1.65 9.78 22.03
C PHE A 47 -3.01 10.00 22.66
N ASN A 48 -3.53 9.00 23.37
CA ASN A 48 -4.81 9.06 24.09
C ASN A 48 -6.01 9.40 23.19
N PHE A 49 -6.00 8.94 21.95
CA PHE A 49 -7.15 9.09 21.08
C PHE A 49 -8.28 8.19 21.56
N GLY A 50 -9.41 8.79 21.95
CA GLY A 50 -10.61 8.07 22.27
C GLY A 50 -11.47 7.77 21.04
N PRO A 51 -12.70 7.25 21.23
CA PRO A 51 -13.57 6.85 20.12
C PRO A 51 -13.87 7.98 19.13
N GLU A 52 -14.09 9.19 19.58
CA GLU A 52 -14.43 10.32 18.71
C GLU A 52 -13.26 10.73 17.82
N ARG A 53 -12.06 10.82 18.40
CA ARG A 53 -10.85 11.18 17.64
C ARG A 53 -10.46 10.09 16.67
N ASN A 54 -10.58 8.84 17.05
CA ASN A 54 -10.29 7.71 16.17
C ASN A 54 -11.30 7.64 15.01
N LYS A 55 -12.55 7.91 15.26
CA LYS A 55 -13.58 7.97 14.22
C LYS A 55 -13.26 9.07 13.20
N ARG A 56 -12.84 10.24 13.68
CA ARG A 56 -12.42 11.34 12.83
C ARG A 56 -11.16 10.96 12.05
N PHE A 57 -10.19 10.32 12.71
CA PHE A 57 -8.96 9.85 12.07
C PHE A 57 -9.28 8.87 10.94
N GLU A 58 -10.17 7.92 11.17
CA GLU A 58 -10.57 6.95 10.13
C GLU A 58 -11.12 7.66 8.89
N SER A 59 -12.00 8.64 9.08
CA SER A 59 -12.55 9.42 7.98
C SER A 59 -11.46 10.17 7.21
N VAL A 60 -10.55 10.85 7.91
CA VAL A 60 -9.44 11.59 7.29
C VAL A 60 -8.46 10.63 6.61
N PHE A 61 -8.22 9.47 7.19
CA PHE A 61 -7.37 8.44 6.58
C PHE A 61 -7.89 8.05 5.19
N TRP A 62 -9.19 7.77 5.07
CA TRP A 62 -9.76 7.39 3.79
C TRP A 62 -9.75 8.53 2.77
N GLN A 63 -9.98 9.77 3.22
CA GLN A 63 -9.87 10.94 2.35
C GLN A 63 -8.45 11.11 1.82
N THR A 64 -7.47 10.98 2.69
CA THR A 64 -6.06 11.06 2.32
C THR A 64 -5.67 9.94 1.37
N PHE A 65 -6.14 8.72 1.65
CA PHE A 65 -5.90 7.58 0.77
C PHE A 65 -6.43 7.85 -0.65
N LEU A 66 -7.65 8.37 -0.77
CA LEU A 66 -8.23 8.68 -2.07
C LEU A 66 -7.45 9.76 -2.80
N GLU A 67 -6.90 10.74 -2.07
CA GLU A 67 -6.08 11.80 -2.66
C GLU A 67 -4.82 11.24 -3.33
N TYR A 68 -4.24 10.17 -2.77
CA TYR A 68 -3.02 9.56 -3.28
C TYR A 68 -3.27 8.18 -3.92
N ALA A 69 -4.52 7.84 -4.20
CA ALA A 69 -4.90 6.51 -4.71
C ALA A 69 -4.25 6.16 -6.05
N GLU A 70 -3.90 7.16 -6.87
CA GLU A 70 -3.24 6.97 -8.16
C GLU A 70 -1.94 6.20 -8.04
N MET A 71 -1.25 6.31 -6.90
CA MET A 71 -0.02 5.56 -6.66
C MET A 71 -0.22 4.06 -6.49
N CYS A 72 -1.46 3.65 -6.26
CA CYS A 72 -1.82 2.25 -6.08
C CYS A 72 -2.25 1.57 -7.37
N VAL A 73 -2.33 2.32 -8.47
CA VAL A 73 -2.74 1.81 -9.79
C VAL A 73 -1.49 1.45 -10.58
N GLU A 74 -1.33 0.19 -10.93
CA GLU A 74 -0.12 -0.32 -11.57
C GLU A 74 -0.12 -0.19 -13.10
N ASP A 75 -1.29 -0.24 -13.73
CA ASP A 75 -1.41 -0.29 -15.19
C ASP A 75 -2.11 0.94 -15.77
N GLY A 76 -1.58 1.45 -16.87
CA GLY A 76 -2.24 2.45 -17.69
C GLY A 76 -2.06 3.91 -17.28
N GLN A 77 -1.25 4.19 -16.28
CA GLN A 77 -0.94 5.56 -15.90
C GLN A 77 0.30 6.09 -16.62
N ASP A 78 0.26 7.37 -16.97
CA ASP A 78 1.40 8.08 -17.52
C ASP A 78 2.49 8.20 -16.44
N ASP A 79 3.74 7.94 -16.81
CA ASP A 79 4.91 8.08 -15.93
C ASP A 79 4.99 9.48 -15.30
N LYS A 80 4.54 10.51 -16.00
CA LYS A 80 4.52 11.89 -15.51
C LYS A 80 3.53 12.08 -14.37
N GLU A 81 2.36 11.44 -14.44
CA GLU A 81 1.36 11.51 -13.38
C GLU A 81 1.86 10.81 -12.12
N ILE A 82 2.49 9.66 -12.27
CA ILE A 82 3.09 8.93 -11.15
C ILE A 82 4.19 9.77 -10.50
N ALA A 83 5.08 10.36 -11.29
CA ALA A 83 6.15 11.22 -10.78
C ALA A 83 5.59 12.45 -10.04
N TYR A 84 4.54 13.04 -10.57
CA TYR A 84 3.88 14.18 -9.93
C TYR A 84 3.28 13.79 -8.57
N THR A 85 2.59 12.66 -8.51
CA THR A 85 1.97 12.16 -7.27
C THR A 85 3.03 11.80 -6.21
N LYS A 86 4.13 11.16 -6.62
CA LYS A 86 5.26 10.86 -5.74
C LYS A 86 5.86 12.14 -5.15
N GLY A 87 6.07 13.14 -5.98
CA GLY A 87 6.60 14.43 -5.55
C GLY A 87 5.67 15.17 -4.59
N LYS A 88 4.37 15.13 -4.86
CA LYS A 88 3.35 15.69 -3.99
C LYS A 88 3.35 15.00 -2.61
N LEU A 89 3.42 13.69 -2.61
CA LEU A 89 3.47 12.90 -1.38
C LEU A 89 4.72 13.23 -0.57
N ASP A 90 5.88 13.28 -1.21
CA ASP A 90 7.15 13.60 -0.55
C ASP A 90 7.11 14.99 0.09
N ARG A 91 6.59 15.98 -0.62
CA ARG A 91 6.47 17.34 -0.07
C ARG A 91 5.57 17.38 1.18
N ARG A 92 4.45 16.68 1.14
CA ARG A 92 3.53 16.63 2.29
C ARG A 92 4.16 15.91 3.48
N LEU A 93 4.88 14.83 3.23
CA LEU A 93 5.56 14.08 4.29
C LEU A 93 6.70 14.91 4.92
N ARG A 94 7.41 15.70 4.14
CA ARG A 94 8.44 16.59 4.69
C ARG A 94 7.86 17.67 5.58
N ILE A 95 6.68 18.18 5.26
CA ILE A 95 5.95 19.10 6.13
C ILE A 95 5.55 18.40 7.44
N ALA A 96 5.07 17.18 7.35
CA ALA A 96 4.56 16.43 8.50
C ALA A 96 5.68 15.81 9.36
N CYS A 97 6.76 15.36 8.74
CA CYS A 97 7.79 14.53 9.38
C CYS A 97 9.20 15.14 9.41
N GLY A 98 9.41 16.29 8.76
CA GLY A 98 10.69 16.98 8.71
C GLY A 98 11.33 16.95 7.32
N GLU A 99 12.22 17.92 7.06
CA GLU A 99 12.85 18.12 5.75
C GLU A 99 13.75 16.97 5.32
N ASP A 100 14.29 16.22 6.25
CA ASP A 100 15.18 15.09 5.99
C ASP A 100 14.46 13.76 5.87
N TYR A 101 13.10 13.78 5.81
CA TYR A 101 12.33 12.57 5.59
C TYR A 101 12.65 11.97 4.22
N PRO A 102 12.96 10.66 4.14
CA PRO A 102 13.43 10.02 2.91
C PRO A 102 12.43 10.12 1.76
N GLU A 103 12.94 10.20 0.54
CA GLU A 103 12.11 10.23 -0.68
C GLU A 103 11.37 8.91 -0.90
N PHE A 104 10.32 8.97 -1.72
CA PHE A 104 9.48 7.83 -2.05
C PHE A 104 10.28 6.60 -2.48
N ASP A 105 11.17 6.76 -3.46
CA ASP A 105 11.93 5.63 -4.01
C ASP A 105 12.84 4.97 -2.96
N GLU A 106 13.33 5.75 -2.02
CA GLU A 106 14.11 5.21 -0.90
C GLU A 106 13.22 4.46 0.09
N ARG A 107 12.09 5.04 0.49
CA ARG A 107 11.15 4.40 1.42
C ARG A 107 10.58 3.10 0.88
N TYR A 108 10.30 3.07 -0.43
CA TYR A 108 9.67 1.93 -1.10
C TYR A 108 10.67 0.98 -1.76
N ALA A 109 11.96 1.19 -1.56
CA ALA A 109 12.97 0.22 -1.96
C ALA A 109 12.72 -1.09 -1.19
N GLU A 110 12.79 -2.23 -1.88
CA GLU A 110 12.50 -3.54 -1.29
C GLU A 110 13.27 -3.77 0.01
N LYS A 111 14.54 -3.41 0.03
CA LYS A 111 15.38 -3.54 1.22
C LYS A 111 14.86 -2.77 2.44
N ASN A 112 14.14 -1.67 2.23
CA ASN A 112 13.60 -0.84 3.30
C ASN A 112 12.20 -1.25 3.73
N LEU A 113 11.39 -1.79 2.80
CA LEU A 113 10.04 -2.23 3.11
C LEU A 113 10.01 -3.36 4.15
N TYR A 114 10.95 -4.27 4.08
CA TYR A 114 11.00 -5.44 4.96
C TYR A 114 12.08 -5.36 6.04
N ARG A 115 12.80 -4.25 6.09
CA ARG A 115 13.96 -4.09 6.98
C ARG A 115 13.63 -4.38 8.43
N ARG A 116 12.55 -3.84 8.94
CA ARG A 116 12.16 -4.00 10.34
C ARG A 116 11.79 -5.44 10.67
N CYS A 117 11.01 -6.09 9.80
CA CYS A 117 10.65 -7.49 9.97
C CYS A 117 11.88 -8.39 10.00
N GLN A 118 12.87 -8.11 9.15
CA GLN A 118 14.13 -8.85 9.12
C GLN A 118 14.95 -8.65 10.39
N LEU A 119 15.00 -7.43 10.93
CA LEU A 119 15.72 -7.13 12.16
C LEU A 119 15.09 -7.84 13.36
N GLU A 120 13.79 -7.83 13.49
CA GLU A 120 13.07 -8.50 14.56
C GLU A 120 13.28 -10.02 14.50
N THR A 121 13.23 -10.61 13.31
CA THR A 121 13.51 -12.04 13.12
C THR A 121 14.93 -12.40 13.56
N LYS A 122 15.91 -11.54 13.31
CA LYS A 122 17.29 -11.76 13.75
C LYS A 122 17.46 -11.64 15.26
N GLU A 123 16.73 -10.74 15.90
CA GLU A 123 16.77 -10.57 17.35
C GLU A 123 16.13 -11.73 18.10
N GLU A 124 15.08 -12.33 17.53
CA GLU A 124 14.42 -13.50 18.09
C GLU A 124 15.19 -14.79 17.86
N GLY A 125 16.09 -14.80 16.91
CA GLY A 125 16.96 -15.93 16.62
C GLY A 125 18.19 -15.89 17.45
#